data_05223ecb6f3dceb8fbfd8882478aded2
#
_entry.id   05223ecb6f3dceb8fbfd8882478aded2
#
_cell.length_a   1.000
_cell.length_b   1.000
_cell.length_c   1.000
_cell.angle_alpha   90.00
_cell.angle_beta   90.00
_cell.angle_gamma   90.00
#
_symmetry.space_group_name_H-M   'P 1'
#
loop_
_entity.id
_entity.type
_entity.pdbx_description
1 polymer ?
#
loop_
_entity_poly.entity_id
_entity_poly.type
_entity_poly.pdbx_seq_one_letter_code
_entity_poly.pdbx_strand_id
1 'polypeptide(L)'
;FYHRLGIRDDLGKSIPIMKFIEVLNGIVGDWGTLEPCLPWIDDTMIPLLSEIEQKGLGVDRKKFIDRWSNHQKSLHLGNIFTEYNPYTITSRPSNRHGGVNFSALNKKDGSREAFIPRDGKLFLQFDYDAYHVRIIGKLIKYDLPDTSVHQWLADQYGCDYDESKGRTFRILYGGVSDEDRKIPFFDKVDKFINKLQLDAIKNGYLKTPKGRKIPLGWIEKPNAQKF
;
A
#
# COMPACT_ATOMS: atom_id res chain seq x y z
N PHE A 1 -16.13 -2.51 -6.16
CA PHE A 1 -17.20 -1.60 -6.59
C PHE A 1 -17.36 -0.43 -5.61
N TYR A 2 -17.70 -0.68 -4.34
CA TYR A 2 -17.86 0.37 -3.32
C TYR A 2 -16.64 1.26 -3.15
N HIS A 3 -15.44 0.68 -3.12
CA HIS A 3 -14.19 1.44 -3.03
C HIS A 3 -13.97 2.35 -4.24
N ARG A 4 -14.39 1.90 -5.42
CA ARG A 4 -14.29 2.67 -6.65
C ARG A 4 -15.21 3.89 -6.62
N LEU A 5 -16.38 3.75 -5.99
CA LEU A 5 -17.34 4.83 -5.83
C LEU A 5 -17.01 5.79 -4.68
N GLY A 6 -15.89 5.58 -3.99
CA GLY A 6 -15.55 6.37 -2.81
C GLY A 6 -16.40 6.04 -1.59
N ILE A 7 -17.25 5.02 -1.67
CA ILE A 7 -18.08 4.57 -0.55
C ILE A 7 -17.23 3.61 0.27
N ARG A 8 -16.87 4.04 1.46
CA ARG A 8 -16.27 3.20 2.48
C ARG A 8 -17.35 2.71 3.40
N ASP A 9 -17.59 1.43 3.35
CA ASP A 9 -18.39 0.77 4.35
C ASP A 9 -17.53 -0.28 5.07
N ASP A 10 -18.15 -0.97 5.99
CA ASP A 10 -17.57 -2.09 6.70
C ASP A 10 -17.54 -3.32 5.79
N LEU A 11 -16.77 -3.26 4.69
CA LEU A 11 -16.67 -4.26 3.64
C LEU A 11 -16.29 -5.67 4.11
N GLY A 12 -16.10 -5.87 5.39
CA GLY A 12 -15.98 -7.19 6.01
C GLY A 12 -17.32 -7.80 6.46
N LYS A 13 -18.42 -7.04 6.37
CA LYS A 13 -19.75 -7.47 6.78
C LYS A 13 -20.65 -7.67 5.57
N SER A 14 -21.49 -8.70 5.60
CA SER A 14 -22.51 -8.88 4.59
C SER A 14 -23.48 -7.70 4.61
N ILE A 15 -23.56 -6.97 3.50
CA ILE A 15 -24.54 -5.90 3.36
C ILE A 15 -25.85 -6.54 2.95
N PRO A 16 -26.97 -6.22 3.64
CA PRO A 16 -28.28 -6.65 3.20
C PRO A 16 -28.54 -6.25 1.75
N ILE A 17 -29.03 -7.17 0.93
CA ILE A 17 -29.21 -6.96 -0.51
C ILE A 17 -30.06 -5.72 -0.83
N MET A 18 -31.03 -5.39 0.04
CA MET A 18 -31.87 -4.19 -0.12
C MET A 18 -31.04 -2.91 0.02
N LYS A 19 -30.14 -2.85 0.99
CA LYS A 19 -29.23 -1.70 1.16
C LYS A 19 -28.23 -1.59 -0.01
N PHE A 20 -27.83 -2.72 -0.56
CA PHE A 20 -27.03 -2.75 -1.79
C PHE A 20 -27.79 -2.16 -2.98
N ILE A 21 -29.07 -2.54 -3.14
CA ILE A 21 -29.95 -2.03 -4.19
C ILE A 21 -30.22 -0.53 -4.01
N GLU A 22 -30.47 -0.06 -2.79
CA GLU A 22 -30.64 1.38 -2.48
C GLU A 22 -29.40 2.18 -2.88
N VAL A 23 -28.22 1.70 -2.52
CA VAL A 23 -26.95 2.33 -2.91
C VAL A 23 -26.79 2.33 -4.42
N LEU A 24 -27.08 1.22 -5.10
CA LEU A 24 -27.04 1.15 -6.56
C LEU A 24 -28.01 2.13 -7.21
N ASN A 25 -29.24 2.21 -6.73
CA ASN A 25 -30.25 3.13 -7.24
C ASN A 25 -29.87 4.60 -7.01
N GLY A 26 -29.30 4.92 -5.85
CA GLY A 26 -28.77 6.25 -5.57
C GLY A 26 -27.60 6.63 -6.47
N ILE A 27 -26.80 5.67 -6.89
CA ILE A 27 -25.63 5.87 -7.73
C ILE A 27 -26.00 5.98 -9.22
N VAL A 28 -27.00 5.21 -9.67
CA VAL A 28 -27.44 5.19 -11.08
C VAL A 28 -27.91 6.57 -11.56
N GLY A 29 -28.42 7.41 -10.64
CA GLY A 29 -28.74 8.82 -10.94
C GLY A 29 -27.53 9.72 -11.15
N ASP A 30 -26.36 9.35 -10.62
CA ASP A 30 -25.16 10.19 -10.52
C ASP A 30 -23.94 9.64 -11.27
N TRP A 31 -24.14 8.79 -12.25
CA TRP A 31 -23.03 8.20 -13.03
C TRP A 31 -22.07 9.25 -13.61
N GLY A 32 -22.53 10.46 -13.84
CA GLY A 32 -21.71 11.58 -14.30
C GLY A 32 -20.76 12.16 -13.25
N THR A 33 -20.99 11.88 -11.95
CA THR A 33 -20.15 12.35 -10.84
C THR A 33 -19.16 11.32 -10.34
N LEU A 34 -19.26 10.06 -10.85
CA LEU A 34 -18.27 9.05 -10.54
C LEU A 34 -16.90 9.53 -10.98
N GLU A 35 -15.93 9.42 -10.07
CA GLU A 35 -14.54 9.63 -10.49
C GLU A 35 -14.28 8.79 -11.74
N PRO A 36 -13.68 9.41 -12.77
CA PRO A 36 -13.30 8.64 -13.95
C PRO A 36 -12.50 7.44 -13.49
N CYS A 37 -12.72 6.33 -14.15
CA CYS A 37 -11.89 5.12 -14.01
C CYS A 37 -10.47 5.54 -13.71
N LEU A 38 -9.85 4.93 -12.72
CA LEU A 38 -8.44 5.12 -12.52
C LEU A 38 -7.73 4.21 -13.55
N PRO A 39 -7.43 4.69 -14.77
CA PRO A 39 -7.05 3.82 -15.89
C PRO A 39 -5.89 2.91 -15.51
N TRP A 40 -4.94 3.42 -14.70
CA TRP A 40 -3.81 2.63 -14.27
C TRP A 40 -4.17 1.49 -13.29
N ILE A 41 -5.28 1.60 -12.54
CA ILE A 41 -5.81 0.47 -11.74
C ILE A 41 -6.55 -0.48 -12.66
N ASP A 42 -7.50 0.03 -13.43
CA ASP A 42 -8.42 -0.79 -14.22
C ASP A 42 -7.68 -1.47 -15.40
N ASP A 43 -6.82 -0.73 -16.10
CA ASP A 43 -6.19 -1.21 -17.33
C ASP A 43 -4.83 -1.91 -17.09
N THR A 44 -4.21 -1.68 -15.94
CA THR A 44 -2.87 -2.23 -15.65
C THR A 44 -2.87 -3.12 -14.42
N MET A 45 -3.34 -2.62 -13.28
CA MET A 45 -3.24 -3.35 -12.01
C MET A 45 -4.18 -4.54 -11.93
N ILE A 46 -5.43 -4.39 -12.38
CA ILE A 46 -6.42 -5.49 -12.30
C ILE A 46 -6.00 -6.67 -13.18
N PRO A 47 -5.65 -6.50 -14.46
CA PRO A 47 -5.18 -7.61 -15.29
C PRO A 47 -3.94 -8.29 -14.70
N LEU A 48 -2.96 -7.52 -14.21
CA LEU A 48 -1.75 -8.07 -13.60
C LEU A 48 -2.05 -8.87 -12.34
N LEU A 49 -2.87 -8.33 -11.43
CA LEU A 49 -3.24 -9.04 -10.21
C LEU A 49 -4.06 -10.29 -10.50
N SER A 50 -4.97 -10.24 -11.48
CA SER A 50 -5.73 -11.40 -11.93
C SER A 50 -4.81 -12.51 -12.46
N GLU A 51 -3.78 -12.16 -13.21
CA GLU A 51 -2.79 -13.14 -13.67
C GLU A 51 -2.01 -13.76 -12.50
N ILE A 52 -1.61 -12.96 -11.51
CA ILE A 52 -0.92 -13.44 -10.31
C ILE A 52 -1.83 -14.37 -9.50
N GLU A 53 -3.10 -13.99 -9.31
CA GLU A 53 -4.12 -14.79 -8.61
C GLU A 53 -4.33 -16.16 -9.26
N GLN A 54 -4.43 -16.20 -10.59
CA GLN A 54 -4.62 -17.44 -11.34
C GLN A 54 -3.40 -18.35 -11.31
N LYS A 55 -2.20 -17.78 -11.32
CA LYS A 55 -0.95 -18.55 -11.30
C LYS A 55 -0.63 -19.12 -9.93
N GLY A 56 -0.97 -18.40 -8.87
CA GLY A 56 -0.58 -18.75 -7.50
C GLY A 56 0.94 -18.78 -7.31
N LEU A 57 1.37 -19.23 -6.14
CA LEU A 57 2.77 -19.30 -5.74
C LEU A 57 3.12 -20.71 -5.28
N GLY A 58 4.21 -21.27 -5.78
CA GLY A 58 4.69 -22.60 -5.41
C GLY A 58 5.12 -22.67 -3.95
N VAL A 59 4.80 -23.77 -3.28
CA VAL A 59 5.17 -23.98 -1.87
C VAL A 59 5.69 -25.39 -1.62
N ASP A 60 6.66 -25.50 -0.71
CA ASP A 60 6.97 -26.74 -0.02
C ASP A 60 5.79 -27.04 0.92
N ARG A 61 5.05 -28.10 0.59
CA ARG A 61 3.81 -28.44 1.32
C ARG A 61 4.03 -28.64 2.81
N LYS A 62 5.11 -29.29 3.19
CA LYS A 62 5.40 -29.58 4.61
C LYS A 62 5.69 -28.29 5.36
N LYS A 63 6.65 -27.53 4.91
CA LYS A 63 7.01 -26.21 5.51
C LYS A 63 5.82 -25.26 5.54
N PHE A 64 4.98 -25.28 4.49
CA PHE A 64 3.80 -24.43 4.44
C PHE A 64 2.76 -24.83 5.50
N ILE A 65 2.44 -26.11 5.61
CA ILE A 65 1.45 -26.60 6.60
C ILE A 65 1.95 -26.36 8.03
N ASP A 66 3.23 -26.61 8.29
CA ASP A 66 3.82 -26.39 9.61
C ASP A 66 3.72 -24.91 10.03
N ARG A 67 3.81 -23.99 9.09
CA ARG A 67 3.79 -22.54 9.38
C ARG A 67 2.40 -21.91 9.29
N TRP A 68 1.57 -22.35 8.35
CA TRP A 68 0.25 -21.80 8.05
C TRP A 68 -0.84 -22.87 8.03
N SER A 69 -0.98 -23.59 9.13
CA SER A 69 -2.01 -24.63 9.26
C SER A 69 -3.43 -24.12 8.95
N ASN A 70 -3.72 -22.88 9.30
CA ASN A 70 -5.02 -22.26 9.06
C ASN A 70 -5.30 -21.94 7.56
N HIS A 71 -4.27 -21.96 6.72
CA HIS A 71 -4.39 -21.65 5.29
C HIS A 71 -4.33 -22.89 4.38
N GLN A 72 -4.42 -24.09 4.95
CA GLN A 72 -4.37 -25.35 4.17
C GLN A 72 -5.42 -25.41 3.05
N LYS A 73 -6.59 -24.80 3.27
CA LYS A 73 -7.67 -24.75 2.26
C LYS A 73 -7.30 -23.98 1.01
N SER A 74 -6.31 -23.07 1.11
CA SER A 74 -5.81 -22.29 -0.03
C SER A 74 -4.72 -23.02 -0.81
N LEU A 75 -4.31 -24.21 -0.34
CA LEU A 75 -3.28 -25.02 -0.99
C LEU A 75 -3.91 -25.96 -2.02
N HIS A 76 -3.53 -25.80 -3.27
CA HIS A 76 -3.97 -26.66 -4.37
C HIS A 76 -2.80 -27.03 -5.27
N LEU A 77 -2.60 -28.35 -5.49
CA LEU A 77 -1.54 -28.90 -6.35
C LEU A 77 -0.13 -28.28 -6.12
N GLY A 78 0.25 -28.11 -4.84
CA GLY A 78 1.56 -27.55 -4.50
C GLY A 78 1.68 -26.04 -4.69
N ASN A 79 0.59 -25.35 -4.99
CA ASN A 79 0.53 -23.91 -5.08
C ASN A 79 -0.43 -23.35 -4.05
N ILE A 80 -0.15 -22.14 -3.59
CA ILE A 80 -1.06 -21.34 -2.78
C ILE A 80 -1.59 -20.19 -3.62
N PHE A 81 -2.87 -19.91 -3.44
CA PHE A 81 -3.59 -18.85 -4.14
C PHE A 81 -4.07 -17.81 -3.12
N THR A 82 -4.14 -16.58 -3.54
CA THR A 82 -4.67 -15.47 -2.76
C THR A 82 -5.39 -14.52 -3.71
N GLU A 83 -6.28 -13.72 -3.18
CA GLU A 83 -6.96 -12.67 -3.93
C GLU A 83 -6.47 -11.31 -3.47
N TYR A 84 -6.45 -10.34 -4.38
CA TYR A 84 -6.00 -8.99 -4.11
C TYR A 84 -7.13 -7.97 -4.18
N ASN A 85 -7.08 -6.99 -3.29
CA ASN A 85 -7.89 -5.79 -3.36
C ASN A 85 -7.02 -4.61 -3.83
N PRO A 86 -7.15 -4.12 -5.06
CA PRO A 86 -6.41 -2.96 -5.55
C PRO A 86 -6.99 -1.63 -5.06
N TYR A 87 -8.22 -1.63 -4.57
CA TYR A 87 -8.95 -0.42 -4.18
C TYR A 87 -8.78 -0.07 -2.69
N THR A 88 -7.58 -0.21 -2.17
CA THR A 88 -7.27 0.29 -0.82
C THR A 88 -7.14 1.81 -0.82
N ILE A 89 -7.19 2.45 0.36
CA ILE A 89 -7.05 3.91 0.47
C ILE A 89 -5.76 4.40 -0.17
N THR A 90 -4.66 3.69 0.06
CA THR A 90 -3.33 4.04 -0.45
C THR A 90 -3.07 3.53 -1.86
N SER A 91 -4.00 2.79 -2.46
CA SER A 91 -3.82 2.04 -3.72
C SER A 91 -2.75 0.94 -3.66
N ARG A 92 -2.25 0.61 -2.48
CA ARG A 92 -1.38 -0.54 -2.30
C ARG A 92 -2.24 -1.80 -2.25
N PRO A 93 -2.09 -2.76 -3.18
CA PRO A 93 -2.88 -3.99 -3.15
C PRO A 93 -2.74 -4.71 -1.81
N SER A 94 -3.85 -5.17 -1.27
CA SER A 94 -3.89 -6.00 -0.05
C SER A 94 -4.51 -7.35 -0.36
N ASN A 95 -4.10 -8.38 0.38
CA ASN A 95 -4.72 -9.69 0.27
C ASN A 95 -6.12 -9.69 0.89
N ARG A 96 -7.02 -10.52 0.34
CA ARG A 96 -8.44 -10.64 0.72
C ARG A 96 -8.77 -12.05 1.18
N HIS A 97 -9.96 -12.20 1.77
CA HIS A 97 -10.62 -13.48 2.06
C HIS A 97 -9.80 -14.48 2.88
N GLY A 98 -8.99 -13.98 3.82
CA GLY A 98 -8.23 -14.84 4.72
C GLY A 98 -7.07 -15.60 4.05
N GLY A 99 -6.71 -15.25 2.82
CA GLY A 99 -5.51 -15.77 2.16
C GLY A 99 -4.21 -15.32 2.85
N VAL A 100 -3.11 -15.98 2.52
CA VAL A 100 -1.79 -15.58 3.01
C VAL A 100 -1.47 -14.16 2.51
N ASN A 101 -1.12 -13.28 3.41
CA ASN A 101 -0.70 -11.93 3.05
C ASN A 101 0.75 -11.93 2.56
N PHE A 102 0.96 -12.11 1.28
CA PHE A 102 2.29 -12.12 0.67
C PHE A 102 3.05 -10.81 0.86
N SER A 103 2.36 -9.69 1.02
CA SER A 103 2.98 -8.39 1.26
C SER A 103 3.56 -8.23 2.66
N ALA A 104 3.15 -9.08 3.61
CA ALA A 104 3.54 -9.00 5.02
C ALA A 104 4.35 -10.22 5.51
N LEU A 105 4.95 -10.98 4.60
CA LEU A 105 5.79 -12.11 4.98
C LEU A 105 7.04 -11.64 5.72
N ASN A 106 7.23 -12.15 6.93
CA ASN A 106 8.41 -11.83 7.72
C ASN A 106 9.68 -12.39 7.06
N LYS A 107 10.75 -11.61 7.12
CA LYS A 107 12.07 -12.01 6.56
C LYS A 107 12.88 -12.89 7.51
N LYS A 108 12.60 -12.82 8.82
CA LYS A 108 13.47 -13.39 9.87
C LYS A 108 12.91 -14.64 10.55
N ASP A 109 11.66 -14.98 10.31
CA ASP A 109 10.97 -16.06 11.03
C ASP A 109 10.82 -17.37 10.23
N GLY A 110 11.50 -17.48 9.10
CA GLY A 110 11.42 -18.66 8.22
C GLY A 110 10.14 -18.71 7.34
N SER A 111 9.23 -17.74 7.48
CA SER A 111 7.98 -17.71 6.71
C SER A 111 8.19 -17.79 5.21
N ARG A 112 9.28 -17.20 4.71
CA ARG A 112 9.59 -17.17 3.27
C ARG A 112 10.15 -18.48 2.74
N GLU A 113 10.70 -19.32 3.59
CA GLU A 113 11.32 -20.59 3.21
C GLU A 113 10.29 -21.65 2.73
N ALA A 114 9.02 -21.44 3.06
CA ALA A 114 7.96 -22.29 2.55
C ALA A 114 7.62 -22.03 1.08
N PHE A 115 8.02 -20.89 0.53
CA PHE A 115 7.77 -20.55 -0.88
C PHE A 115 8.92 -21.02 -1.74
N ILE A 116 8.61 -21.79 -2.77
CA ILE A 116 9.57 -22.35 -3.71
C ILE A 116 9.22 -21.93 -5.14
N PRO A 117 10.23 -21.77 -6.01
CA PRO A 117 9.94 -21.55 -7.42
C PRO A 117 9.33 -22.81 -8.03
N ARG A 118 8.61 -22.67 -9.12
CA ARG A 118 8.12 -23.80 -9.91
C ARG A 118 9.28 -24.53 -10.56
N ASP A 119 9.06 -25.78 -10.92
CA ASP A 119 10.07 -26.63 -11.56
C ASP A 119 10.73 -25.91 -12.75
N GLY A 120 12.06 -25.91 -12.77
CA GLY A 120 12.87 -25.23 -13.77
C GLY A 120 12.80 -23.70 -13.77
N LYS A 121 12.26 -23.08 -12.71
CA LYS A 121 12.17 -21.62 -12.55
C LYS A 121 12.97 -21.15 -11.34
N LEU A 122 13.21 -19.86 -11.28
CA LEU A 122 13.88 -19.18 -10.16
C LEU A 122 13.02 -18.02 -9.68
N PHE A 123 13.15 -17.66 -8.41
CA PHE A 123 12.67 -16.38 -7.92
C PHE A 123 13.68 -15.29 -8.25
N LEU A 124 13.19 -14.21 -8.85
CA LEU A 124 13.95 -12.97 -9.00
C LEU A 124 13.35 -11.93 -8.08
N GLN A 125 14.19 -11.31 -7.26
CA GLN A 125 13.76 -10.24 -6.37
C GLN A 125 14.36 -8.92 -6.85
N PHE A 126 13.50 -7.94 -7.10
CA PHE A 126 13.88 -6.56 -7.38
C PHE A 126 13.33 -5.67 -6.26
N ASP A 127 14.13 -4.72 -5.82
CA ASP A 127 13.72 -3.75 -4.82
C ASP A 127 14.28 -2.36 -5.20
N TYR A 128 13.52 -1.32 -4.88
CA TYR A 128 13.96 0.05 -5.09
C TYR A 128 14.65 0.57 -3.82
N ASP A 129 15.82 1.18 -3.97
CA ASP A 129 16.47 1.86 -2.85
C ASP A 129 15.65 3.08 -2.42
N ALA A 130 15.27 3.11 -1.14
CA ALA A 130 14.56 4.21 -0.51
C ALA A 130 13.37 4.78 -1.31
N TYR A 131 12.57 3.93 -1.94
CA TYR A 131 11.52 4.27 -2.90
C TYR A 131 10.63 5.45 -2.43
N HIS A 132 10.08 5.37 -1.20
CA HIS A 132 9.20 6.44 -0.69
C HIS A 132 9.93 7.76 -0.54
N VAL A 133 11.18 7.75 -0.03
CA VAL A 133 12.00 8.94 0.16
C VAL A 133 12.30 9.60 -1.19
N ARG A 134 12.65 8.79 -2.20
CA ARG A 134 12.93 9.29 -3.56
C ARG A 134 11.71 9.87 -4.24
N ILE A 135 10.53 9.26 -4.08
CA ILE A 135 9.28 9.84 -4.62
C ILE A 135 8.97 11.15 -3.93
N ILE A 136 9.06 11.23 -2.61
CA ILE A 136 8.83 12.45 -1.87
C ILE A 136 9.84 13.52 -2.31
N GLY A 137 11.12 13.19 -2.41
CA GLY A 137 12.15 14.08 -2.94
C GLY A 137 11.75 14.69 -4.29
N LYS A 138 11.28 13.86 -5.22
CA LYS A 138 10.78 14.34 -6.52
C LYS A 138 9.58 15.27 -6.39
N LEU A 139 8.61 14.94 -5.53
CA LEU A 139 7.40 15.76 -5.33
C LEU A 139 7.73 17.13 -4.73
N ILE A 140 8.69 17.21 -3.83
CA ILE A 140 9.12 18.46 -3.19
C ILE A 140 10.26 19.17 -3.95
N LYS A 141 10.68 18.62 -5.09
CA LYS A 141 11.81 19.12 -5.89
C LYS A 141 13.08 19.27 -5.04
N TYR A 142 13.44 18.18 -4.37
CA TYR A 142 14.67 18.08 -3.59
C TYR A 142 15.60 17.06 -4.22
N ASP A 143 16.82 17.46 -4.52
CA ASP A 143 17.82 16.59 -5.12
C ASP A 143 18.43 15.68 -4.04
N LEU A 144 18.08 14.43 -4.11
CA LEU A 144 18.66 13.38 -3.27
C LEU A 144 19.86 12.75 -3.99
N PRO A 145 20.84 12.24 -3.24
CA PRO A 145 22.01 11.60 -3.87
C PRO A 145 21.59 10.34 -4.66
N ASP A 146 22.33 10.05 -5.73
CA ASP A 146 22.15 8.82 -6.52
C ASP A 146 22.61 7.57 -5.77
N THR A 147 23.45 7.75 -4.75
CA THR A 147 23.89 6.69 -3.83
C THR A 147 22.79 6.33 -2.82
N SER A 148 23.11 5.50 -1.83
CA SER A 148 22.15 5.11 -0.79
C SER A 148 21.63 6.31 -0.02
N VAL A 149 20.32 6.60 -0.16
CA VAL A 149 19.65 7.70 0.53
C VAL A 149 19.63 7.48 2.04
N HIS A 150 19.48 6.23 2.50
CA HIS A 150 19.49 5.95 3.94
C HIS A 150 20.88 6.12 4.55
N GLN A 151 21.96 5.84 3.80
CA GLN A 151 23.30 6.13 4.25
C GLN A 151 23.54 7.65 4.32
N TRP A 152 23.14 8.38 3.28
CA TRP A 152 23.23 9.85 3.31
C TRP A 152 22.45 10.46 4.49
N LEU A 153 21.26 9.93 4.81
CA LEU A 153 20.50 10.36 5.99
C LEU A 153 21.18 9.93 7.30
N ALA A 154 21.81 8.75 7.34
CA ALA A 154 22.59 8.30 8.50
C ALA A 154 23.70 9.28 8.85
N ASP A 155 24.42 9.77 7.83
CA ASP A 155 25.47 10.78 7.99
C ASP A 155 24.90 12.11 8.53
N GLN A 156 23.69 12.51 8.10
CA GLN A 156 23.00 13.70 8.60
C GLN A 156 22.50 13.53 10.05
N TYR A 157 22.11 12.32 10.42
CA TYR A 157 21.63 12.02 11.77
C TYR A 157 22.77 11.75 12.77
N GLY A 158 23.95 11.39 12.28
CA GLY A 158 25.05 10.89 13.11
C GLY A 158 24.76 9.50 13.70
N CYS A 159 24.10 8.62 12.94
CA CYS A 159 23.73 7.28 13.36
C CYS A 159 24.07 6.22 12.28
N ASP A 160 23.85 4.94 12.57
CA ASP A 160 24.04 3.90 11.59
C ASP A 160 22.92 3.79 10.55
N TYR A 161 23.13 2.95 9.53
CA TYR A 161 22.18 2.78 8.43
C TYR A 161 20.81 2.25 8.87
N ASP A 162 20.77 1.26 9.77
CA ASP A 162 19.52 0.62 10.20
C ASP A 162 18.72 1.57 11.09
N GLU A 163 19.38 2.30 11.97
CA GLU A 163 18.77 3.35 12.78
C GLU A 163 18.25 4.50 11.92
N SER A 164 19.03 4.96 10.94
CA SER A 164 18.62 5.98 9.97
C SER A 164 17.34 5.57 9.24
N LYS A 165 17.26 4.33 8.78
CA LYS A 165 16.09 3.78 8.10
C LYS A 165 14.86 3.82 9.01
N GLY A 166 14.98 3.34 10.24
CA GLY A 166 13.90 3.36 11.23
C GLY A 166 13.45 4.78 11.56
N ARG A 167 14.40 5.71 11.79
CA ARG A 167 14.14 7.12 12.05
C ARG A 167 13.44 7.80 10.87
N THR A 168 13.90 7.58 9.66
CA THR A 168 13.30 8.14 8.43
C THR A 168 11.84 7.71 8.28
N PHE A 169 11.53 6.42 8.47
CA PHE A 169 10.15 5.95 8.40
C PHE A 169 9.28 6.56 9.50
N ARG A 170 9.80 6.65 10.73
CA ARG A 170 9.06 7.31 11.82
C ARG A 170 8.72 8.75 11.48
N ILE A 171 9.67 9.52 10.93
CA ILE A 171 9.45 10.91 10.54
C ILE A 171 8.40 11.01 9.42
N LEU A 172 8.54 10.21 8.39
CA LEU A 172 7.63 10.27 7.23
C LEU A 172 6.18 9.86 7.56
N TYR A 173 6.00 8.95 8.52
CA TYR A 173 4.67 8.44 8.89
C TYR A 173 4.14 8.97 10.21
N GLY A 174 4.98 9.49 11.08
CA GLY A 174 4.62 10.00 12.41
C GLY A 174 4.67 11.51 12.54
N GLY A 175 5.21 12.19 11.54
CA GLY A 175 5.37 13.64 11.54
C GLY A 175 6.82 14.11 11.79
N VAL A 176 7.10 15.32 11.37
CA VAL A 176 8.42 15.96 11.44
C VAL A 176 8.52 16.78 12.72
N SER A 177 9.48 16.48 13.59
CA SER A 177 9.76 17.26 14.78
C SER A 177 10.60 18.51 14.48
N ASP A 178 10.72 19.43 15.44
CA ASP A 178 11.57 20.62 15.30
C ASP A 178 13.04 20.25 15.11
N GLU A 179 13.48 19.16 15.72
CA GLU A 179 14.84 18.63 15.54
C GLU A 179 15.06 18.10 14.13
N ASP A 180 14.07 17.36 13.60
CA ASP A 180 14.16 16.78 12.25
C ASP A 180 14.14 17.88 11.17
N ARG A 181 13.46 19.03 11.41
CA ARG A 181 13.45 20.20 10.49
C ARG A 181 14.82 20.84 10.30
N LYS A 182 15.79 20.59 11.18
CA LYS A 182 17.17 21.05 10.99
C LYS A 182 17.81 20.42 9.75
N ILE A 183 17.31 19.28 9.30
CA ILE A 183 17.71 18.66 8.04
C ILE A 183 16.84 19.26 6.91
N PRO A 184 17.42 19.97 5.95
CA PRO A 184 16.66 20.72 4.92
C PRO A 184 15.67 19.87 4.13
N PHE A 185 15.94 18.60 3.97
CA PHE A 185 15.01 17.65 3.35
C PHE A 185 13.71 17.55 4.14
N PHE A 186 13.78 17.35 5.45
CA PHE A 186 12.59 17.19 6.29
C PHE A 186 11.83 18.50 6.51
N ASP A 187 12.50 19.64 6.53
CA ASP A 187 11.83 20.94 6.53
C ASP A 187 10.94 21.12 5.29
N LYS A 188 11.45 20.75 4.10
CA LYS A 188 10.63 20.75 2.89
C LYS A 188 9.51 19.72 2.92
N VAL A 189 9.75 18.53 3.48
CA VAL A 189 8.72 17.49 3.67
C VAL A 189 7.59 18.01 4.55
N ASP A 190 7.91 18.63 5.69
CA ASP A 190 6.92 19.21 6.61
C ASP A 190 6.05 20.27 5.92
N LYS A 191 6.69 21.23 5.24
CA LYS A 191 5.97 22.25 4.47
C LYS A 191 5.04 21.64 3.41
N PHE A 192 5.49 20.57 2.76
CA PHE A 192 4.69 19.86 1.75
C PHE A 192 3.49 19.16 2.39
N ILE A 193 3.68 18.46 3.51
CA ILE A 193 2.59 17.78 4.23
C ILE A 193 1.55 18.80 4.71
N ASN A 194 2.00 19.91 5.33
CA ASN A 194 1.12 20.98 5.80
C ASN A 194 0.30 21.57 4.65
N LYS A 195 0.90 21.79 3.49
CA LYS A 195 0.20 22.24 2.30
C LYS A 195 -0.87 21.23 1.86
N LEU A 196 -0.53 19.93 1.80
CA LEU A 196 -1.48 18.89 1.43
C LEU A 196 -2.66 18.81 2.40
N GLN A 197 -2.41 18.99 3.69
CA GLN A 197 -3.47 19.01 4.70
C GLN A 197 -4.42 20.21 4.52
N LEU A 198 -3.88 21.40 4.29
CA LEU A 198 -4.68 22.59 4.01
C LEU A 198 -5.50 22.44 2.73
N ASP A 199 -4.89 21.90 1.67
CA ASP A 199 -5.58 21.63 0.42
C ASP A 199 -6.69 20.59 0.61
N ALA A 200 -6.45 19.55 1.41
CA ALA A 200 -7.46 18.54 1.72
C ALA A 200 -8.64 19.11 2.51
N ILE A 201 -8.39 19.94 3.52
CA ILE A 201 -9.42 20.62 4.31
C ILE A 201 -10.26 21.53 3.39
N LYS A 202 -9.62 22.33 2.55
CA LYS A 202 -10.28 23.24 1.63
C LYS A 202 -11.18 22.52 0.62
N ASN A 203 -10.70 21.39 0.09
CA ASN A 203 -11.38 20.69 -1.01
C ASN A 203 -12.29 19.55 -0.54
N GLY A 204 -12.21 19.14 0.74
CA GLY A 204 -12.90 17.96 1.26
C GLY A 204 -12.25 16.62 0.85
N TYR A 205 -11.13 16.66 0.13
CA TYR A 205 -10.38 15.47 -0.31
C TYR A 205 -8.90 15.78 -0.54
N LEU A 206 -8.07 14.74 -0.39
CA LEU A 206 -6.68 14.76 -0.84
C LEU A 206 -6.59 14.21 -2.26
N LYS A 207 -5.87 14.91 -3.15
CA LYS A 207 -5.61 14.43 -4.52
C LYS A 207 -4.22 13.83 -4.63
N THR A 208 -4.13 12.58 -5.04
CA THR A 208 -2.84 11.93 -5.29
C THR A 208 -2.20 12.45 -6.59
N PRO A 209 -0.88 12.26 -6.80
CA PRO A 209 -0.21 12.66 -8.05
C PRO A 209 -0.82 12.00 -9.31
N LYS A 210 -1.45 10.83 -9.17
CA LYS A 210 -2.14 10.13 -10.27
C LYS A 210 -3.61 10.53 -10.43
N GLY A 211 -4.06 11.59 -9.72
CA GLY A 211 -5.40 12.14 -9.87
C GLY A 211 -6.47 11.53 -8.96
N ARG A 212 -6.18 10.45 -8.23
CA ARG A 212 -7.14 9.85 -7.30
C ARG A 212 -7.47 10.82 -6.19
N LYS A 213 -8.76 10.98 -5.88
CA LYS A 213 -9.25 11.74 -4.74
C LYS A 213 -9.50 10.79 -3.56
N ILE A 214 -8.97 11.16 -2.40
CA ILE A 214 -9.17 10.44 -1.15
C ILE A 214 -10.00 11.35 -0.25
N PRO A 215 -11.27 11.01 0.05
CA PRO A 215 -12.13 11.85 0.88
C PRO A 215 -11.53 12.11 2.26
N LEU A 216 -11.66 13.33 2.77
CA LEU A 216 -11.11 13.73 4.07
C LEU A 216 -11.59 12.82 5.20
N GLY A 217 -12.89 12.47 5.25
CA GLY A 217 -13.45 11.58 6.24
C GLY A 217 -12.85 10.16 6.27
N TRP A 218 -12.07 9.78 5.25
CA TRP A 218 -11.29 8.53 5.28
C TRP A 218 -9.96 8.72 5.99
N ILE A 219 -9.42 9.94 5.99
CA ILE A 219 -8.12 10.29 6.57
C ILE A 219 -8.27 10.58 8.07
N GLU A 220 -9.39 11.16 8.48
CA GLU A 220 -9.65 11.58 9.86
C GLU A 220 -9.96 10.44 10.84
N LYS A 221 -10.10 9.20 10.38
CA LYS A 221 -10.34 8.07 11.28
C LYS A 221 -9.08 7.77 12.10
N PRO A 222 -9.20 7.49 13.42
CA PRO A 222 -8.04 7.28 14.32
C PRO A 222 -7.04 6.23 13.85
N ASN A 223 -7.47 5.25 13.05
CA ASN A 223 -6.60 4.22 12.47
C ASN A 223 -5.98 4.65 11.13
N ALA A 224 -6.36 5.79 10.58
CA ALA A 224 -5.81 6.33 9.34
C ALA A 224 -4.57 7.22 9.56
N GLN A 225 -4.23 7.51 10.81
CA GLN A 225 -3.03 8.28 11.19
C GLN A 225 -1.73 7.46 11.13
N LYS A 226 -1.83 6.18 10.77
CA LYS A 226 -0.65 5.34 10.51
C LYS A 226 -0.42 5.23 9.01
N PHE A 227 0.01 6.32 8.43
CA PHE A 227 0.58 6.35 7.08
C PHE A 227 2.05 6.66 7.15
#